data_98455f633fdee3a9e55c5b681c9b5783
#
_entry.id   98455f633fdee3a9e55c5b681c9b5783
#
_cell.length_a   1.000
_cell.length_b   1.000
_cell.length_c   1.000
_cell.angle_alpha   90.00
_cell.angle_beta   90.00
_cell.angle_gamma   90.00
#
_symmetry.space_group_name_H-M   'P 1'
#
loop_
_entity.id
_entity.type
_entity.pdbx_description
1 polymer ?
#
loop_
_entity_poly.entity_id
_entity_poly.type
_entity_poly.pdbx_seq_one_letter_code
_entity_poly.pdbx_strand_id
1 'polypeptide(L)'
;MSEPKPPARYDDLRAAFINTTLKPASEDSHTDTLMDVSRSIMKKHGVHVTSIRATEHRIAPGVYPDMKEHGWDHDDWPKLWESVQKADILVLGTPIWLGEKSSVCTQVIERLYGQSGQLNDRGQYAYYGKVGGCLVTGNEDGIKHVAMSVLYALQHLGYTIPPQADAGWIGEAGPGPSYGDESDDGPIGFDNEFTQRNTTFMTWNLMHLARLLKDAGGLPAHGNQRSEWEAGCRFDYENPEYR
;
A
#
# COMPACT_ATOMS: atom_id res chain seq x y z
N MET A 1 16.60 16.39 -24.01
CA MET A 1 15.84 15.32 -24.68
C MET A 1 14.40 15.39 -24.19
N SER A 2 13.38 15.27 -25.06
CA SER A 2 11.98 15.20 -24.60
C SER A 2 11.76 13.87 -23.87
N GLU A 3 11.08 13.91 -22.72
CA GLU A 3 10.68 12.68 -22.02
C GLU A 3 9.80 11.80 -22.94
N PRO A 4 9.98 10.48 -22.94
CA PRO A 4 9.13 9.57 -23.69
C PRO A 4 7.68 9.64 -23.19
N LYS A 5 6.72 9.59 -24.12
CA LYS A 5 5.31 9.57 -23.74
C LYS A 5 4.92 8.24 -23.10
N PRO A 6 4.05 8.25 -22.05
CA PRO A 6 3.55 7.01 -21.48
C PRO A 6 2.80 6.15 -22.52
N PRO A 7 2.89 4.81 -22.42
CA PRO A 7 2.27 3.91 -23.40
C PRO A 7 0.75 3.77 -23.24
N ALA A 8 0.17 4.23 -22.14
CA ALA A 8 -1.24 4.07 -21.83
C ALA A 8 -1.81 5.31 -21.10
N ARG A 9 -3.13 5.35 -20.94
CA ARG A 9 -3.83 6.33 -20.11
C ARG A 9 -4.05 5.76 -18.72
N TYR A 10 -3.99 6.63 -17.70
CA TYR A 10 -4.13 6.26 -16.28
C TYR A 10 -5.18 7.09 -15.55
N ASP A 11 -5.90 7.96 -16.26
CA ASP A 11 -6.83 8.96 -15.74
C ASP A 11 -8.12 8.38 -15.15
N ASP A 12 -8.37 7.10 -15.32
CA ASP A 12 -9.45 6.35 -14.67
C ASP A 12 -8.97 5.46 -13.53
N LEU A 13 -7.65 5.45 -13.24
CA LEU A 13 -7.11 4.75 -12.08
C LEU A 13 -7.30 5.55 -10.80
N ARG A 14 -7.42 4.82 -9.70
CA ARG A 14 -7.50 5.35 -8.33
C ARG A 14 -6.38 4.78 -7.49
N ALA A 15 -5.69 5.64 -6.75
CA ALA A 15 -4.66 5.22 -5.81
C ALA A 15 -4.98 5.72 -4.39
N ALA A 16 -4.87 4.84 -3.42
CA ALA A 16 -4.92 5.17 -2.01
C ALA A 16 -3.51 5.10 -1.43
N PHE A 17 -3.09 6.17 -0.78
CA PHE A 17 -1.83 6.26 -0.03
C PHE A 17 -2.15 6.36 1.44
N ILE A 18 -1.65 5.43 2.25
CA ILE A 18 -1.82 5.46 3.71
C ILE A 18 -0.46 5.71 4.36
N ASN A 19 -0.30 6.89 4.92
CA ASN A 19 0.85 7.26 5.72
C ASN A 19 0.66 6.76 7.15
N THR A 20 1.56 5.90 7.59
CA THR A 20 1.53 5.27 8.92
C THR A 20 2.62 5.81 9.85
N THR A 21 2.96 7.09 9.71
CA THR A 21 3.81 7.81 10.65
C THR A 21 3.23 7.76 12.07
N LEU A 22 4.10 7.82 13.09
CA LEU A 22 3.68 7.97 14.49
C LEU A 22 3.45 9.43 14.90
N LYS A 23 3.85 10.38 14.03
CA LYS A 23 3.75 11.82 14.30
C LYS A 23 2.28 12.29 14.22
N PRO A 24 1.86 13.20 15.11
CA PRO A 24 0.55 13.83 15.02
C PRO A 24 0.42 14.71 13.77
N ALA A 25 -0.79 15.12 13.43
CA ALA A 25 -1.08 15.96 12.26
C ALA A 25 -0.34 17.32 12.24
N SER A 26 0.01 17.83 13.43
CA SER A 26 0.73 19.09 13.61
C SER A 26 2.23 19.03 13.27
N GLU A 27 2.76 17.83 13.03
CA GLU A 27 4.17 17.62 12.72
C GLU A 27 4.36 17.07 11.31
N ASP A 28 5.39 17.55 10.60
CA ASP A 28 5.74 17.04 9.28
C ASP A 28 6.21 15.59 9.32
N SER A 29 5.79 14.81 8.34
CA SER A 29 6.14 13.40 8.21
C SER A 29 7.12 13.22 7.07
N HIS A 30 8.34 12.80 7.38
CA HIS A 30 9.37 12.47 6.38
C HIS A 30 8.91 11.35 5.43
N THR A 31 8.14 10.39 5.95
CA THR A 31 7.51 9.35 5.12
C THR A 31 6.52 9.97 4.14
N ASP A 32 5.75 10.99 4.55
CA ASP A 32 4.81 11.68 3.69
C ASP A 32 5.51 12.45 2.58
N THR A 33 6.64 13.09 2.91
CA THR A 33 7.49 13.80 1.94
C THR A 33 7.98 12.85 0.84
N LEU A 34 8.41 11.64 1.17
CA LEU A 34 8.77 10.64 0.16
C LEU A 34 7.55 10.14 -0.63
N MET A 35 6.41 9.94 0.03
CA MET A 35 5.17 9.55 -0.63
C MET A 35 4.69 10.61 -1.64
N ASP A 36 4.97 11.89 -1.40
CA ASP A 36 4.61 12.97 -2.31
C ASP A 36 5.28 12.86 -3.68
N VAL A 37 6.48 12.30 -3.76
CA VAL A 37 7.15 12.02 -5.04
C VAL A 37 6.29 11.08 -5.89
N SER A 38 5.86 9.95 -5.31
CA SER A 38 5.02 8.97 -6.00
C SER A 38 3.63 9.54 -6.34
N ARG A 39 2.99 10.23 -5.36
CA ARG A 39 1.69 10.90 -5.58
C ARG A 39 1.75 11.93 -6.71
N SER A 40 2.82 12.71 -6.78
CA SER A 40 3.00 13.73 -7.82
C SER A 40 3.13 13.13 -9.21
N ILE A 41 3.89 12.02 -9.36
CA ILE A 41 3.99 11.29 -10.62
C ILE A 41 2.59 10.77 -11.03
N MET A 42 1.88 10.11 -10.11
CA MET A 42 0.54 9.59 -10.39
C MET A 42 -0.44 10.69 -10.80
N LYS A 43 -0.48 11.81 -10.06
CA LYS A 43 -1.35 12.97 -10.36
C LYS A 43 -1.01 13.60 -11.72
N LYS A 44 0.29 13.72 -12.06
CA LYS A 44 0.76 14.24 -13.37
C LYS A 44 0.19 13.42 -14.54
N HIS A 45 -0.08 12.14 -14.32
CA HIS A 45 -0.64 11.21 -15.31
C HIS A 45 -2.14 10.95 -15.14
N GLY A 46 -2.84 11.78 -14.36
CA GLY A 46 -4.29 11.78 -14.24
C GLY A 46 -4.86 10.79 -13.24
N VAL A 47 -4.02 10.02 -12.52
CA VAL A 47 -4.50 9.09 -11.48
C VAL A 47 -5.19 9.85 -10.35
N HIS A 48 -6.38 9.41 -9.95
CA HIS A 48 -7.10 9.96 -8.80
C HIS A 48 -6.45 9.47 -7.49
N VAL A 49 -5.74 10.37 -6.80
CA VAL A 49 -5.01 10.05 -5.57
C VAL A 49 -5.79 10.46 -4.33
N THR A 50 -6.03 9.52 -3.43
CA THR A 50 -6.51 9.74 -2.06
C THR A 50 -5.35 9.54 -1.08
N SER A 51 -5.15 10.50 -0.17
CA SER A 51 -4.16 10.42 0.89
C SER A 51 -4.84 10.28 2.24
N ILE A 52 -4.38 9.33 3.04
CA ILE A 52 -4.86 9.06 4.40
C ILE A 52 -3.64 9.08 5.32
N ARG A 53 -3.66 9.92 6.35
CA ARG A 53 -2.69 9.85 7.46
C ARG A 53 -3.36 9.14 8.62
N ALA A 54 -2.91 7.92 8.91
CA ALA A 54 -3.60 7.04 9.85
C ALA A 54 -3.76 7.64 11.26
N THR A 55 -2.76 8.41 11.72
CA THR A 55 -2.77 9.08 13.03
C THR A 55 -3.78 10.24 13.14
N GLU A 56 -4.38 10.69 12.05
CA GLU A 56 -5.47 11.68 12.06
C GLU A 56 -6.84 11.05 12.31
N HIS A 57 -6.90 9.73 12.41
CA HIS A 57 -8.12 8.98 12.57
C HIS A 57 -8.08 8.11 13.82
N ARG A 58 -9.22 7.93 14.45
CA ARG A 58 -9.38 7.04 15.61
C ARG A 58 -9.66 5.62 15.09
N ILE A 59 -8.61 4.94 14.63
CA ILE A 59 -8.67 3.57 14.15
C ILE A 59 -8.57 2.64 15.35
N ALA A 60 -9.61 1.86 15.62
CA ALA A 60 -9.57 0.86 16.68
C ALA A 60 -8.67 -0.32 16.29
N PRO A 61 -7.81 -0.85 17.18
CA PRO A 61 -7.07 -2.07 16.92
C PRO A 61 -8.01 -3.27 16.83
N GLY A 62 -7.68 -4.22 15.93
CA GLY A 62 -8.46 -5.43 15.74
C GLY A 62 -8.52 -5.90 14.29
N VAL A 63 -9.18 -7.03 14.08
CA VAL A 63 -9.19 -7.78 12.82
C VAL A 63 -10.60 -8.05 12.29
N TYR A 64 -11.56 -7.20 12.63
CA TYR A 64 -12.92 -7.26 12.11
C TYR A 64 -13.26 -6.02 11.29
N PRO A 65 -14.27 -6.06 10.42
CA PRO A 65 -14.66 -4.92 9.57
C PRO A 65 -14.99 -3.65 10.35
N ASP A 66 -15.77 -3.76 11.42
CA ASP A 66 -16.12 -2.65 12.34
C ASP A 66 -15.87 -3.10 13.79
N MET A 67 -14.90 -2.49 14.42
CA MET A 67 -14.54 -2.84 15.79
C MET A 67 -15.54 -2.34 16.84
N LYS A 68 -16.47 -1.46 16.47
CA LYS A 68 -17.57 -1.05 17.38
C LYS A 68 -18.49 -2.24 17.71
N GLU A 69 -18.61 -3.22 16.81
CA GLU A 69 -19.35 -4.46 17.05
C GLU A 69 -18.58 -5.44 17.96
N HIS A 70 -17.33 -5.08 18.31
CA HIS A 70 -16.41 -5.90 19.11
C HIS A 70 -15.89 -5.15 20.36
N GLY A 71 -16.71 -4.27 20.92
CA GLY A 71 -16.47 -3.64 22.23
C GLY A 71 -15.71 -2.31 22.21
N TRP A 72 -15.51 -1.72 21.04
CA TRP A 72 -14.92 -0.37 20.91
C TRP A 72 -16.01 0.69 20.73
N ASP A 73 -15.90 1.82 21.44
CA ASP A 73 -16.87 2.91 21.34
C ASP A 73 -16.76 3.69 20.03
N HIS A 74 -15.59 3.66 19.38
CA HIS A 74 -15.30 4.42 18.18
C HIS A 74 -14.35 3.67 17.25
N ASP A 75 -14.62 3.74 15.94
CA ASP A 75 -13.76 3.20 14.89
C ASP A 75 -13.99 3.95 13.58
N ASP A 76 -12.98 4.67 13.08
CA ASP A 76 -13.04 5.40 11.82
C ASP A 76 -12.72 4.49 10.60
N TRP A 77 -12.20 3.29 10.83
CA TRP A 77 -11.75 2.40 9.76
C TRP A 77 -12.83 2.07 8.72
N PRO A 78 -14.09 1.79 9.07
CA PRO A 78 -15.13 1.49 8.07
C PRO A 78 -15.26 2.59 7.02
N LYS A 79 -15.13 3.88 7.41
CA LYS A 79 -15.16 5.02 6.50
C LYS A 79 -13.90 5.11 5.64
N LEU A 80 -12.74 4.85 6.21
CA LEU A 80 -11.46 4.84 5.46
C LEU A 80 -11.45 3.71 4.44
N TRP A 81 -11.99 2.56 4.82
CA TRP A 81 -12.09 1.38 3.96
C TRP A 81 -12.83 1.67 2.65
N GLU A 82 -13.86 2.51 2.65
CA GLU A 82 -14.57 2.87 1.43
C GLU A 82 -13.64 3.45 0.35
N SER A 83 -12.64 4.24 0.74
CA SER A 83 -11.64 4.80 -0.18
C SER A 83 -10.63 3.75 -0.63
N VAL A 84 -10.17 2.90 0.30
CA VAL A 84 -9.24 1.81 0.02
C VAL A 84 -9.86 0.76 -0.91
N GLN A 85 -11.12 0.42 -0.66
CA GLN A 85 -11.86 -0.55 -1.48
C GLN A 85 -12.03 -0.07 -2.93
N LYS A 86 -12.22 1.23 -3.15
CA LYS A 86 -12.37 1.81 -4.50
C LYS A 86 -11.06 2.00 -5.24
N ALA A 87 -9.92 1.88 -4.58
CA ALA A 87 -8.62 2.10 -5.18
C ALA A 87 -8.16 0.87 -5.99
N ASP A 88 -7.55 1.12 -7.15
CA ASP A 88 -6.85 0.14 -7.98
C ASP A 88 -5.44 -0.12 -7.43
N ILE A 89 -4.86 0.88 -6.76
CA ILE A 89 -3.49 0.86 -6.21
C ILE A 89 -3.54 1.23 -4.73
N LEU A 90 -2.87 0.45 -3.88
CA LEU A 90 -2.62 0.79 -2.47
C LEU A 90 -1.13 0.94 -2.23
N VAL A 91 -0.72 2.06 -1.65
CA VAL A 91 0.65 2.30 -1.20
C VAL A 91 0.65 2.56 0.30
N LEU A 92 1.37 1.71 1.05
CA LEU A 92 1.61 1.93 2.48
C LEU A 92 2.94 2.65 2.67
N GLY A 93 2.92 3.80 3.32
CA GLY A 93 4.12 4.53 3.75
C GLY A 93 4.37 4.31 5.23
N THR A 94 5.59 3.88 5.62
CA THR A 94 5.94 3.61 7.01
C THR A 94 7.34 4.08 7.36
N PRO A 95 7.55 4.68 8.54
CA PRO A 95 8.89 4.81 9.10
C PRO A 95 9.40 3.47 9.63
N ILE A 96 10.73 3.34 9.77
CA ILE A 96 11.39 2.24 10.45
C ILE A 96 11.52 2.59 11.94
N TRP A 97 11.18 1.63 12.80
CA TRP A 97 11.45 1.68 14.24
C TRP A 97 11.97 0.33 14.69
N LEU A 98 13.19 0.30 15.25
CA LEU A 98 13.86 -0.93 15.70
C LEU A 98 13.91 -2.03 14.62
N GLY A 99 14.18 -1.64 13.38
CA GLY A 99 14.23 -2.55 12.23
C GLY A 99 12.86 -2.99 11.69
N GLU A 100 11.75 -2.52 12.29
CA GLU A 100 10.39 -2.90 11.94
C GLU A 100 9.56 -1.73 11.40
N LYS A 101 8.46 -2.03 10.71
CA LYS A 101 7.43 -1.05 10.39
C LYS A 101 6.79 -0.48 11.64
N SER A 102 6.25 0.73 11.56
CA SER A 102 5.57 1.36 12.69
C SER A 102 4.41 0.50 13.22
N SER A 103 4.07 0.67 14.50
CA SER A 103 2.88 0.05 15.11
C SER A 103 1.60 0.46 14.39
N VAL A 104 1.52 1.70 13.91
CA VAL A 104 0.39 2.21 13.11
C VAL A 104 0.30 1.47 11.76
N CYS A 105 1.44 1.13 11.13
CA CYS A 105 1.43 0.32 9.92
C CYS A 105 0.91 -1.10 10.19
N THR A 106 1.33 -1.70 11.30
CA THR A 106 0.82 -3.00 11.74
C THR A 106 -0.68 -2.95 11.97
N GLN A 107 -1.17 -1.94 12.68
CA GLN A 107 -2.59 -1.72 12.90
C GLN A 107 -3.38 -1.58 11.58
N VAL A 108 -2.88 -0.80 10.63
CA VAL A 108 -3.51 -0.67 9.30
C VAL A 108 -3.56 -2.02 8.57
N ILE A 109 -2.49 -2.81 8.61
CA ILE A 109 -2.48 -4.15 8.01
C ILE A 109 -3.50 -5.08 8.69
N GLU A 110 -3.62 -5.06 10.01
CA GLU A 110 -4.63 -5.82 10.75
C GLU A 110 -6.05 -5.39 10.37
N ARG A 111 -6.27 -4.09 10.18
CA ARG A 111 -7.56 -3.58 9.72
C ARG A 111 -7.87 -3.95 8.26
N LEU A 112 -6.86 -3.99 7.38
CA LEU A 112 -7.01 -4.56 6.03
C LEU A 112 -7.36 -6.05 6.11
N TYR A 113 -6.70 -6.81 6.99
CA TYR A 113 -7.03 -8.22 7.21
C TYR A 113 -8.47 -8.41 7.69
N GLY A 114 -8.98 -7.52 8.53
CA GLY A 114 -10.39 -7.51 8.95
C GLY A 114 -11.40 -7.48 7.79
N GLN A 115 -11.01 -6.99 6.63
CA GLN A 115 -11.83 -6.94 5.42
C GLN A 115 -11.58 -8.12 4.45
N SER A 116 -10.62 -9.00 4.75
CA SER A 116 -10.19 -10.06 3.84
C SER A 116 -11.25 -11.11 3.53
N GLY A 117 -12.29 -11.20 4.35
CA GLY A 117 -13.43 -12.09 4.11
C GLY A 117 -14.43 -11.58 3.06
N GLN A 118 -14.33 -10.32 2.65
CA GLN A 118 -15.22 -9.76 1.64
C GLN A 118 -14.89 -10.30 0.25
N LEU A 119 -15.94 -10.47 -0.56
CA LEU A 119 -15.81 -10.95 -1.93
C LEU A 119 -16.20 -9.86 -2.93
N ASN A 120 -15.59 -9.91 -4.11
CA ASN A 120 -16.02 -9.14 -5.28
C ASN A 120 -17.22 -9.82 -5.98
N ASP A 121 -17.77 -9.16 -7.00
CA ASP A 121 -18.95 -9.65 -7.77
C ASP A 121 -18.69 -10.96 -8.51
N ARG A 122 -17.45 -11.45 -8.56
CA ARG A 122 -17.05 -12.72 -9.18
C ARG A 122 -16.77 -13.83 -8.18
N GLY A 123 -17.07 -13.61 -6.89
CA GLY A 123 -16.86 -14.57 -5.82
C GLY A 123 -15.39 -14.75 -5.39
N GLN A 124 -14.50 -13.88 -5.84
CA GLN A 124 -13.10 -13.82 -5.43
C GLN A 124 -12.94 -12.86 -4.25
N TYR A 125 -11.80 -12.93 -3.52
CA TYR A 125 -11.50 -11.96 -2.48
C TYR A 125 -11.49 -10.52 -3.01
N ALA A 126 -11.97 -9.56 -2.21
CA ALA A 126 -12.19 -8.16 -2.60
C ALA A 126 -10.92 -7.42 -3.06
N TYR A 127 -9.75 -7.92 -2.69
CA TYR A 127 -8.45 -7.36 -3.07
C TYR A 127 -7.93 -7.83 -4.43
N TYR A 128 -8.53 -8.88 -5.01
CA TYR A 128 -8.10 -9.40 -6.31
C TYR A 128 -8.31 -8.37 -7.42
N GLY A 129 -7.32 -8.25 -8.28
CA GLY A 129 -7.31 -7.25 -9.36
C GLY A 129 -6.77 -5.88 -8.94
N LYS A 130 -6.32 -5.73 -7.70
CA LYS A 130 -5.67 -4.52 -7.17
C LYS A 130 -4.16 -4.70 -7.04
N VAL A 131 -3.43 -3.60 -6.96
CA VAL A 131 -1.97 -3.57 -6.93
C VAL A 131 -1.48 -2.94 -5.63
N GLY A 132 -0.43 -3.51 -5.04
CA GLY A 132 0.14 -3.05 -3.77
C GLY A 132 1.61 -2.69 -3.84
N GLY A 133 2.02 -1.67 -3.09
CA GLY A 133 3.40 -1.26 -2.92
C GLY A 133 3.65 -0.58 -1.57
N CYS A 134 4.93 -0.30 -1.26
CA CYS A 134 5.27 0.40 -0.03
C CYS A 134 6.43 1.39 -0.19
N LEU A 135 6.42 2.41 0.65
CA LEU A 135 7.47 3.42 0.79
C LEU A 135 7.96 3.43 2.25
N VAL A 136 9.27 3.40 2.42
CA VAL A 136 9.91 3.25 3.74
C VAL A 136 10.94 4.34 3.97
N THR A 137 10.91 4.99 5.14
CA THR A 137 11.91 5.97 5.55
C THR A 137 12.46 5.67 6.92
N GLY A 138 13.72 5.98 7.17
CA GLY A 138 14.32 5.80 8.49
C GLY A 138 15.78 6.21 8.56
N ASN A 139 16.33 6.16 9.76
CA ASN A 139 17.73 6.43 10.09
C ASN A 139 18.39 5.23 10.79
N GLU A 140 17.93 4.02 10.46
CA GLU A 140 18.46 2.77 10.98
C GLU A 140 18.22 1.64 9.98
N ASP A 141 18.95 0.53 10.14
CA ASP A 141 18.80 -0.65 9.27
C ASP A 141 17.38 -1.26 9.31
N GLY A 142 17.01 -1.96 8.26
CA GLY A 142 15.77 -2.74 8.23
C GLY A 142 14.83 -2.43 7.07
N ILE A 143 15.20 -1.53 6.14
CA ILE A 143 14.33 -1.16 5.00
C ILE A 143 13.82 -2.39 4.24
N LYS A 144 14.69 -3.37 3.96
CA LYS A 144 14.30 -4.56 3.21
C LYS A 144 13.46 -5.53 4.03
N HIS A 145 13.71 -5.63 5.33
CA HIS A 145 12.86 -6.40 6.24
C HIS A 145 11.45 -5.80 6.31
N VAL A 146 11.36 -4.49 6.52
CA VAL A 146 10.08 -3.76 6.54
C VAL A 146 9.34 -3.92 5.22
N ALA A 147 10.01 -3.66 4.08
CA ALA A 147 9.42 -3.80 2.75
C ALA A 147 8.90 -5.22 2.52
N MET A 148 9.70 -6.25 2.82
CA MET A 148 9.31 -7.65 2.69
C MET A 148 8.06 -7.97 3.52
N SER A 149 8.01 -7.51 4.78
CA SER A 149 6.87 -7.79 5.65
C SER A 149 5.58 -7.09 5.19
N VAL A 150 5.68 -5.86 4.70
CA VAL A 150 4.53 -5.10 4.16
C VAL A 150 4.05 -5.72 2.85
N LEU A 151 4.96 -5.99 1.91
CA LEU A 151 4.61 -6.55 0.60
C LEU A 151 4.04 -7.96 0.73
N TYR A 152 4.58 -8.78 1.64
CA TYR A 152 4.01 -10.10 1.93
C TYR A 152 2.58 -10.00 2.48
N ALA A 153 2.34 -9.08 3.43
CA ALA A 153 1.00 -8.86 3.97
C ALA A 153 0.00 -8.46 2.86
N LEU A 154 0.38 -7.52 2.00
CA LEU A 154 -0.46 -7.08 0.88
C LEU A 154 -0.72 -8.24 -0.11
N GLN A 155 0.31 -9.00 -0.48
CA GLN A 155 0.19 -10.15 -1.36
C GLN A 155 -0.72 -11.23 -0.75
N HIS A 156 -0.56 -11.53 0.54
CA HIS A 156 -1.39 -12.51 1.24
C HIS A 156 -2.88 -12.10 1.29
N LEU A 157 -3.16 -10.79 1.40
CA LEU A 157 -4.52 -10.25 1.32
C LEU A 157 -5.15 -10.38 -0.07
N GLY A 158 -4.33 -10.50 -1.14
CA GLY A 158 -4.80 -10.65 -2.51
C GLY A 158 -4.40 -9.51 -3.47
N TYR A 159 -3.59 -8.54 -3.01
CA TYR A 159 -3.00 -7.54 -3.91
C TYR A 159 -1.96 -8.20 -4.82
N THR A 160 -1.92 -7.81 -6.08
CA THR A 160 -0.85 -8.17 -6.99
C THR A 160 0.34 -7.23 -6.76
N ILE A 161 1.53 -7.81 -6.59
CA ILE A 161 2.76 -7.07 -6.32
C ILE A 161 3.59 -6.98 -7.59
N PRO A 162 3.82 -5.78 -8.16
CA PRO A 162 4.66 -5.61 -9.35
C PRO A 162 6.14 -5.77 -9.04
N PRO A 163 7.02 -5.86 -10.07
CA PRO A 163 8.46 -5.72 -9.87
C PRO A 163 8.80 -4.41 -9.16
N GLN A 164 9.78 -4.45 -8.25
CA GLN A 164 10.25 -3.28 -7.50
C GLN A 164 9.12 -2.49 -6.80
N ALA A 165 8.23 -3.21 -6.13
CA ALA A 165 7.07 -2.64 -5.45
C ALA A 165 7.40 -1.91 -4.15
N ASP A 166 8.68 -1.81 -3.80
CA ASP A 166 9.19 -1.05 -2.66
C ASP A 166 10.19 0.02 -3.10
N ALA A 167 10.15 1.15 -2.42
CA ALA A 167 11.21 2.13 -2.46
C ALA A 167 11.36 2.79 -1.09
N GLY A 168 12.48 3.45 -0.87
CA GLY A 168 12.68 4.13 0.40
C GLY A 168 14.01 4.86 0.48
N TRP A 169 14.19 5.56 1.60
CA TRP A 169 15.41 6.25 1.95
C TRP A 169 15.82 5.93 3.38
N ILE A 170 17.10 5.70 3.56
CA ILE A 170 17.71 5.50 4.87
C ILE A 170 18.84 6.50 5.05
N GLY A 171 18.74 7.31 6.10
CA GLY A 171 19.81 8.19 6.55
C GLY A 171 20.85 7.45 7.39
N GLU A 172 21.85 8.22 7.83
CA GLU A 172 22.86 7.74 8.77
C GLU A 172 22.19 7.32 10.09
N ALA A 173 22.61 6.16 10.61
CA ALA A 173 22.04 5.62 11.84
C ALA A 173 22.34 6.53 13.05
N GLY A 174 21.33 6.77 13.89
CA GLY A 174 21.42 7.62 15.07
C GLY A 174 20.66 8.95 14.89
N PRO A 175 21.08 10.04 15.58
CA PRO A 175 20.38 11.32 15.56
C PRO A 175 20.68 12.16 14.29
N GLY A 176 20.96 11.51 13.17
CA GLY A 176 21.19 12.18 11.89
C GLY A 176 19.92 12.80 11.30
N PRO A 177 20.06 13.64 10.27
CA PRO A 177 18.91 14.26 9.61
C PRO A 177 18.03 13.21 8.93
N SER A 178 16.74 13.52 8.82
CA SER A 178 15.74 12.66 8.17
C SER A 178 15.48 13.12 6.74
N TYR A 179 14.78 12.28 5.96
CA TYR A 179 14.43 12.58 4.57
C TYR A 179 13.60 13.87 4.48
N GLY A 180 14.09 14.85 3.73
CA GLY A 180 13.45 16.13 3.53
C GLY A 180 13.75 17.18 4.59
N ASP A 181 14.58 16.88 5.61
CA ASP A 181 15.08 17.93 6.51
C ASP A 181 15.92 18.94 5.74
N GLU A 182 15.81 20.22 6.09
CA GLU A 182 16.57 21.29 5.46
C GLU A 182 18.06 21.19 5.83
N SER A 183 18.94 21.42 4.83
CA SER A 183 20.37 21.55 5.02
C SER A 183 20.93 22.67 4.13
N ASP A 184 22.21 23.05 4.35
CA ASP A 184 22.89 24.07 3.52
C ASP A 184 22.97 23.68 2.03
N ASP A 185 22.93 22.36 1.73
CA ASP A 185 23.01 21.83 0.37
C ASP A 185 21.61 21.45 -0.20
N GLY A 186 20.54 21.83 0.49
CA GLY A 186 19.15 21.51 0.13
C GLY A 186 18.54 20.39 0.98
N PRO A 187 17.30 19.97 0.68
CA PRO A 187 16.61 18.97 1.48
C PRO A 187 17.31 17.60 1.44
N ILE A 188 17.54 17.03 2.61
CA ILE A 188 18.28 15.77 2.81
C ILE A 188 17.62 14.62 2.03
N GLY A 189 18.43 13.88 1.29
CA GLY A 189 18.02 12.69 0.52
C GLY A 189 17.35 12.99 -0.82
N PHE A 190 17.10 14.26 -1.15
CA PHE A 190 16.50 14.64 -2.43
C PHE A 190 17.45 14.46 -3.62
N ASP A 191 18.75 14.53 -3.39
CA ASP A 191 19.81 14.27 -4.35
C ASP A 191 20.16 12.78 -4.48
N ASN A 192 19.60 11.90 -3.65
CA ASN A 192 19.86 10.46 -3.68
C ASN A 192 19.26 9.81 -4.93
N GLU A 193 20.10 9.61 -5.96
CA GLU A 193 19.69 9.01 -7.24
C GLU A 193 19.04 7.62 -7.09
N PHE A 194 19.51 6.80 -6.14
CA PHE A 194 18.97 5.47 -5.91
C PHE A 194 17.51 5.55 -5.40
N THR A 195 17.25 6.43 -4.43
CA THR A 195 15.90 6.67 -3.91
C THR A 195 14.98 7.25 -4.99
N GLN A 196 15.44 8.25 -5.74
CA GLN A 196 14.69 8.88 -6.84
C GLN A 196 14.29 7.84 -7.90
N ARG A 197 15.26 7.07 -8.39
CA ARG A 197 15.06 6.05 -9.42
C ARG A 197 14.09 4.96 -8.94
N ASN A 198 14.31 4.42 -7.75
CA ASN A 198 13.48 3.32 -7.24
C ASN A 198 12.06 3.79 -6.93
N THR A 199 11.87 4.99 -6.38
CA THR A 199 10.53 5.56 -6.18
C THR A 199 9.81 5.78 -7.51
N THR A 200 10.53 6.27 -8.52
CA THR A 200 9.99 6.44 -9.88
C THR A 200 9.61 5.09 -10.48
N PHE A 201 10.49 4.10 -10.45
CA PHE A 201 10.22 2.76 -11.03
C PHE A 201 9.08 2.05 -10.31
N MET A 202 9.06 2.08 -8.98
CA MET A 202 7.94 1.56 -8.19
C MET A 202 6.61 2.19 -8.64
N THR A 203 6.57 3.52 -8.72
CA THR A 203 5.35 4.26 -9.09
C THR A 203 4.85 3.87 -10.48
N TRP A 204 5.73 3.80 -11.47
CA TRP A 204 5.38 3.41 -12.83
C TRP A 204 4.95 1.95 -12.91
N ASN A 205 5.64 1.03 -12.22
CA ASN A 205 5.27 -0.38 -12.21
C ASN A 205 3.90 -0.60 -11.56
N LEU A 206 3.56 0.15 -10.50
CA LEU A 206 2.23 0.14 -9.89
C LEU A 206 1.16 0.60 -10.89
N MET A 207 1.38 1.72 -11.58
CA MET A 207 0.44 2.23 -12.59
C MET A 207 0.27 1.28 -13.77
N HIS A 208 1.38 0.74 -14.30
CA HIS A 208 1.35 -0.19 -15.43
C HIS A 208 0.57 -1.47 -15.09
N LEU A 209 0.88 -2.09 -13.94
CA LEU A 209 0.21 -3.32 -13.54
C LEU A 209 -1.28 -3.07 -13.22
N ALA A 210 -1.60 -1.97 -12.54
CA ALA A 210 -3.00 -1.60 -12.29
C ALA A 210 -3.77 -1.39 -13.61
N ARG A 211 -3.13 -0.75 -14.60
CA ARG A 211 -3.73 -0.58 -15.94
C ARG A 211 -3.98 -1.92 -16.62
N LEU A 212 -2.97 -2.80 -16.64
CA LEU A 212 -3.10 -4.13 -17.23
C LEU A 212 -4.22 -4.94 -16.58
N LEU A 213 -4.30 -4.95 -15.25
CA LEU A 213 -5.35 -5.65 -14.52
C LEU A 213 -6.73 -5.05 -14.80
N LYS A 214 -6.84 -3.73 -14.82
CA LYS A 214 -8.12 -3.05 -15.10
C LYS A 214 -8.61 -3.31 -16.51
N ASP A 215 -7.73 -3.27 -17.52
CA ASP A 215 -8.06 -3.59 -18.91
C ASP A 215 -8.48 -5.06 -19.10
N ALA A 216 -7.86 -5.98 -18.35
CA ALA A 216 -8.23 -7.38 -18.33
C ALA A 216 -9.51 -7.67 -17.51
N GLY A 217 -10.09 -6.68 -16.84
CA GLY A 217 -11.20 -6.86 -15.91
C GLY A 217 -10.83 -7.56 -14.62
N GLY A 218 -9.56 -7.47 -14.16
CA GLY A 218 -8.99 -8.12 -12.98
C GLY A 218 -8.41 -9.51 -13.27
N LEU A 219 -8.18 -10.29 -12.23
CA LEU A 219 -7.72 -11.68 -12.37
C LEU A 219 -8.86 -12.56 -12.91
N PRO A 220 -8.59 -13.51 -13.83
CA PRO A 220 -9.61 -14.46 -14.28
C PRO A 220 -10.26 -15.20 -13.10
N ALA A 221 -11.58 -15.31 -13.14
CA ALA A 221 -12.35 -15.94 -12.08
C ALA A 221 -12.60 -17.42 -12.42
N HIS A 222 -11.59 -18.26 -12.18
CA HIS A 222 -11.68 -19.72 -12.27
C HIS A 222 -10.58 -20.33 -11.40
N GLY A 223 -10.94 -21.26 -10.53
CA GLY A 223 -10.00 -21.92 -9.61
C GLY A 223 -9.60 -21.07 -8.39
N ASN A 224 -10.08 -19.84 -8.29
CA ASN A 224 -9.77 -18.87 -7.24
C ASN A 224 -11.00 -18.14 -6.71
N GLN A 225 -12.18 -18.73 -6.89
CA GLN A 225 -13.45 -18.19 -6.42
C GLN A 225 -13.81 -18.86 -5.10
N ARG A 226 -13.75 -18.10 -4.01
CA ARG A 226 -14.10 -18.59 -2.68
C ARG A 226 -15.57 -18.99 -2.61
N SER A 227 -16.47 -18.24 -3.25
CA SER A 227 -17.90 -18.57 -3.27
C SER A 227 -18.16 -19.95 -3.87
N GLU A 228 -17.47 -20.29 -4.97
CA GLU A 228 -17.63 -21.61 -5.62
C GLU A 228 -17.02 -22.72 -4.78
N TRP A 229 -15.89 -22.46 -4.10
CA TRP A 229 -15.29 -23.41 -3.18
C TRP A 229 -16.22 -23.72 -1.99
N GLU A 230 -16.83 -22.70 -1.42
CA GLU A 230 -17.81 -22.84 -0.33
C GLU A 230 -19.09 -23.55 -0.79
N ALA A 231 -19.49 -23.39 -2.05
CA ALA A 231 -20.58 -24.11 -2.68
C ALA A 231 -20.25 -25.58 -3.05
N GLY A 232 -19.01 -26.03 -2.80
CA GLY A 232 -18.60 -27.42 -3.00
C GLY A 232 -17.78 -27.70 -4.26
N CYS A 233 -17.52 -26.69 -5.11
CA CYS A 233 -16.59 -26.84 -6.23
C CYS A 233 -15.16 -27.04 -5.71
N ARG A 234 -14.39 -27.94 -6.33
CA ARG A 234 -13.01 -28.23 -5.93
C ARG A 234 -11.99 -27.88 -7.01
N PHE A 235 -12.42 -27.37 -8.18
CA PHE A 235 -11.55 -26.94 -9.27
C PHE A 235 -10.44 -27.96 -9.57
N ASP A 236 -10.84 -29.21 -9.83
CA ASP A 236 -9.96 -30.36 -10.13
C ASP A 236 -9.06 -30.82 -8.95
N TYR A 237 -9.31 -30.32 -7.74
CA TYR A 237 -8.59 -30.77 -6.56
C TYR A 237 -9.11 -32.12 -6.07
N GLU A 238 -8.33 -33.18 -6.25
CA GLU A 238 -8.72 -34.58 -5.96
C GLU A 238 -8.11 -35.13 -4.67
N ASN A 239 -7.26 -34.40 -3.98
CA ASN A 239 -6.59 -34.90 -2.77
C ASN A 239 -7.62 -35.11 -1.63
N PRO A 240 -7.87 -36.37 -1.20
CA PRO A 240 -8.89 -36.70 -0.19
C PRO A 240 -8.51 -36.21 1.22
N GLU A 241 -7.24 -35.89 1.50
CA GLU A 241 -6.79 -35.43 2.82
C GLU A 241 -7.36 -34.04 3.19
N TYR A 242 -7.81 -33.28 2.21
CA TYR A 242 -8.34 -31.93 2.38
C TYR A 242 -9.82 -31.79 2.01
N ARG A 243 -10.54 -32.89 1.98
CA ARG A 243 -11.98 -32.95 1.71
C ARG A 243 -12.79 -32.95 3.00
#